data_82c8126b4e83f99fa009dffb186a5bd4
#
_entry.id   82c8126b4e83f99fa009dffb186a5bd4
#
_cell.length_a   1.000
_cell.length_b   1.000
_cell.length_c   1.000
_cell.angle_alpha   90.00
_cell.angle_beta   90.00
_cell.angle_gamma   90.00
#
_symmetry.space_group_name_H-M   'P 1'
#
loop_
_entity.id
_entity.type
_entity.pdbx_description
1 polymer ?
#
loop_
_entity_poly.entity_id
_entity_poly.type
_entity_poly.pdbx_seq_one_letter_code
_entity_poly.pdbx_strand_id
1 'polypeptide(L)'
;SWTRWSPGVDPAAEGVVSRVLADADAVCDLSSFDDCQAADLDHVDLSSRNLEFANLSRANLAGANLAGADLTRVQMTSTTLTGASLAGAQLDWAKLSTATLIGSNLAGAALTYADMSRANLTGADLTGAALAGADLTSARLTSVRWEGVTADTDTKWPAGFRFTPPWGSITVVAAPIPPAPCVPAASVSCPAANLKGASLAGIDLSDSAFVGAVFSLADLRSATLDRANFSDANLWDANLGRASASAANFTGASLHEANLRKADFTDAVLVRADLGYTDLYQANLTGADLSGASLAYASGRWANLLGAGLSSASLVGASLPWASLNTADLTNADLTNADLKRANLSGSVLTGATMTGATLTGAFASSATTWPTGFDPLAAGVITWLQTSPR
;
A
#
# COMPACT_ATOMS: atom_id res chain seq x y z
N SER A 1 -0.04 32.87 -3.29
CA SER A 1 0.38 33.76 -2.19
C SER A 1 1.25 32.96 -1.23
N TRP A 2 2.48 33.36 -1.01
CA TRP A 2 3.45 32.73 -0.13
C TRP A 2 2.94 32.79 1.31
N THR A 3 2.72 31.64 1.94
CA THR A 3 2.54 31.59 3.40
C THR A 3 3.89 31.85 4.05
N ARG A 4 4.00 32.97 4.81
CA ARG A 4 5.18 33.34 5.58
C ARG A 4 5.24 32.40 6.81
N TRP A 5 6.25 31.54 6.85
CA TRP A 5 6.61 30.81 8.07
C TRP A 5 7.20 31.77 9.11
N SER A 6 7.02 31.42 10.38
CA SER A 6 7.66 32.17 11.46
C SER A 6 9.18 32.08 11.36
N PRO A 7 9.94 33.18 11.64
CA PRO A 7 11.40 33.13 11.59
C PRO A 7 11.95 32.05 12.54
N GLY A 8 12.68 31.06 11.97
CA GLY A 8 13.34 30.00 12.72
C GLY A 8 12.80 28.58 12.48
N VAL A 9 11.75 28.43 11.70
CA VAL A 9 11.25 27.10 11.29
C VAL A 9 11.83 26.76 9.92
N ASP A 10 12.62 25.68 9.84
CA ASP A 10 13.07 25.08 8.58
C ASP A 10 12.05 24.01 8.18
N PRO A 11 11.19 24.26 7.17
CA PRO A 11 10.18 23.29 6.76
C PRO A 11 10.79 21.97 6.24
N ALA A 12 12.04 21.99 5.78
CA ALA A 12 12.74 20.78 5.36
C ALA A 12 13.16 19.88 6.55
N ALA A 13 13.40 20.49 7.71
CA ALA A 13 13.76 19.75 8.92
C ALA A 13 12.55 19.05 9.59
N GLU A 14 11.32 19.53 9.32
CA GLU A 14 10.09 18.98 9.91
C GLU A 14 9.33 18.02 8.97
N GLY A 15 9.90 17.68 7.81
CA GLY A 15 9.29 16.70 6.89
C GLY A 15 8.14 17.25 6.03
N VAL A 16 7.82 18.53 6.12
CA VAL A 16 6.77 19.17 5.35
C VAL A 16 7.34 19.81 4.09
N VAL A 17 7.14 19.18 2.93
CA VAL A 17 7.43 19.80 1.62
C VAL A 17 6.13 20.38 1.09
N SER A 18 5.79 21.59 1.54
CA SER A 18 4.63 22.32 1.02
C SER A 18 5.02 23.09 -0.24
N ARG A 19 4.80 22.51 -1.41
CA ARG A 19 4.72 23.27 -2.65
C ARG A 19 3.26 23.40 -3.06
N VAL A 20 2.74 24.62 -3.00
CA VAL A 20 1.36 24.94 -3.37
C VAL A 20 1.20 24.72 -4.87
N LEU A 21 0.36 23.78 -5.27
CA LEU A 21 -0.04 23.57 -6.65
C LEU A 21 -1.00 24.68 -7.12
N ALA A 22 -0.97 24.99 -8.43
CA ALA A 22 -1.72 26.07 -9.05
C ALA A 22 -3.26 25.88 -9.07
N ASP A 23 -3.76 24.73 -8.60
CA ASP A 23 -5.18 24.52 -8.29
C ASP A 23 -5.29 24.16 -6.81
N ALA A 24 -5.94 25.04 -6.06
CA ALA A 24 -6.07 25.04 -4.63
C ALA A 24 -6.52 23.67 -4.08
N ASP A 25 -5.90 23.25 -2.99
CA ASP A 25 -6.32 22.33 -1.94
C ASP A 25 -5.62 20.98 -1.76
N ALA A 26 -4.57 20.61 -2.49
CA ALA A 26 -3.81 19.39 -2.19
C ALA A 26 -2.44 19.73 -1.58
N VAL A 27 -2.33 19.68 -0.26
CA VAL A 27 -1.05 19.63 0.45
C VAL A 27 -0.60 18.17 0.44
N CYS A 28 0.44 17.83 -0.32
CA CYS A 28 1.09 16.53 -0.26
C CYS A 28 1.96 16.51 1.02
N ASP A 29 1.54 15.78 2.04
CA ASP A 29 2.32 15.53 3.24
C ASP A 29 3.00 14.17 3.14
N LEU A 30 4.30 14.15 2.87
CA LEU A 30 5.10 12.94 2.74
C LEU A 30 5.47 12.31 4.10
N SER A 31 4.89 12.76 5.19
CA SER A 31 5.13 12.20 6.53
C SER A 31 4.18 11.06 6.91
N SER A 32 3.11 10.88 6.16
CA SER A 32 2.13 9.80 6.31
C SER A 32 1.85 9.21 4.92
N PHE A 33 1.46 7.95 4.79
CA PHE A 33 1.18 7.22 3.54
C PHE A 33 0.25 7.96 2.54
N ASP A 34 0.57 9.22 2.24
CA ASP A 34 -0.33 10.18 1.63
C ASP A 34 -0.49 10.00 0.12
N ASP A 35 -1.68 10.37 -0.32
CA ASP A 35 -2.01 10.49 -1.73
C ASP A 35 -1.38 11.77 -2.31
N CYS A 36 -0.16 11.64 -2.82
CA CYS A 36 0.55 12.67 -3.57
C CYS A 36 0.33 12.51 -5.08
N GLN A 37 -0.81 11.97 -5.47
CA GLN A 37 -1.15 11.78 -6.88
C GLN A 37 -1.12 13.09 -7.64
N ALA A 38 -0.42 13.10 -8.77
CA ALA A 38 -0.22 14.28 -9.64
C ALA A 38 0.46 15.46 -8.95
N ALA A 39 1.10 15.28 -7.80
CA ALA A 39 1.85 16.33 -7.12
C ALA A 39 3.04 16.81 -7.98
N ASP A 40 3.37 18.09 -7.91
CA ASP A 40 4.58 18.65 -8.51
C ASP A 40 5.70 18.65 -7.48
N LEU A 41 6.59 17.67 -7.59
CA LEU A 41 7.72 17.38 -6.70
C LEU A 41 9.06 17.45 -7.47
N ASP A 42 9.14 18.31 -8.52
CA ASP A 42 10.35 18.47 -9.31
C ASP A 42 11.51 18.97 -8.45
N HIS A 43 12.69 18.36 -8.61
CA HIS A 43 13.92 18.68 -7.90
C HIS A 43 13.83 18.60 -6.35
N VAL A 44 12.78 17.98 -5.81
CA VAL A 44 12.64 17.83 -4.35
C VAL A 44 13.68 16.84 -3.81
N ASP A 45 14.14 17.07 -2.58
CA ASP A 45 15.00 16.11 -1.87
C ASP A 45 14.15 15.21 -0.97
N LEU A 46 14.06 13.95 -1.35
CA LEU A 46 13.38 12.85 -0.65
C LEU A 46 14.37 11.73 -0.32
N SER A 47 15.66 12.02 -0.32
CA SER A 47 16.69 11.03 -0.05
C SER A 47 16.50 10.38 1.33
N SER A 48 16.69 9.06 1.38
CA SER A 48 16.55 8.24 2.60
C SER A 48 15.20 8.36 3.34
N ARG A 49 14.16 8.90 2.68
CA ARG A 49 12.81 8.96 3.26
C ARG A 49 12.13 7.59 3.19
N ASN A 50 11.27 7.32 4.16
CA ASN A 50 10.33 6.22 4.07
C ASN A 50 9.10 6.70 3.29
N LEU A 51 8.91 6.15 2.08
CA LEU A 51 7.79 6.40 1.17
C LEU A 51 7.11 5.07 0.81
N GLU A 52 7.29 4.06 1.66
CA GLU A 52 6.65 2.75 1.47
C GLU A 52 5.12 2.94 1.35
N PHE A 53 4.50 2.30 0.34
CA PHE A 53 3.07 2.42 -0.02
C PHE A 53 2.59 3.81 -0.48
N ALA A 54 3.42 4.84 -0.52
CA ALA A 54 2.98 6.17 -0.95
C ALA A 54 2.36 6.14 -2.36
N ASN A 55 1.31 6.94 -2.60
CA ASN A 55 0.75 7.11 -3.93
C ASN A 55 1.31 8.36 -4.60
N LEU A 56 2.29 8.15 -5.45
CA LEU A 56 2.95 9.17 -6.29
C LEU A 56 2.54 9.03 -7.77
N SER A 57 1.42 8.35 -8.06
CA SER A 57 0.97 8.15 -9.44
C SER A 57 0.75 9.48 -10.15
N ARG A 58 1.27 9.60 -11.37
CA ARG A 58 1.23 10.83 -12.20
C ARG A 58 1.97 12.04 -11.60
N ALA A 59 2.66 11.88 -10.46
CA ALA A 59 3.45 12.97 -9.89
C ALA A 59 4.59 13.39 -10.83
N ASN A 60 5.02 14.65 -10.73
CA ASN A 60 6.22 15.14 -11.39
C ASN A 60 7.38 15.09 -10.37
N LEU A 61 8.28 14.15 -10.54
CA LEU A 61 9.52 13.97 -9.76
C LEU A 61 10.76 14.18 -10.64
N ALA A 62 10.66 14.99 -11.70
CA ALA A 62 11.79 15.28 -12.56
C ALA A 62 12.95 15.89 -11.76
N GLY A 63 14.15 15.34 -11.91
CA GLY A 63 15.34 15.81 -11.18
C GLY A 63 15.29 15.63 -9.65
N ALA A 64 14.27 14.99 -9.09
CA ALA A 64 14.16 14.76 -7.66
C ALA A 64 15.27 13.83 -7.15
N ASN A 65 15.68 14.03 -5.88
CA ASN A 65 16.63 13.15 -5.20
C ASN A 65 15.87 12.16 -4.30
N LEU A 66 15.82 10.90 -4.72
CA LEU A 66 15.23 9.76 -4.02
C LEU A 66 16.31 8.74 -3.62
N ALA A 67 17.59 9.15 -3.58
CA ALA A 67 18.69 8.23 -3.27
C ALA A 67 18.52 7.59 -1.90
N GLY A 68 18.59 6.26 -1.84
CA GLY A 68 18.44 5.47 -0.62
C GLY A 68 17.05 5.55 0.02
N ALA A 69 16.05 6.14 -0.64
CA ALA A 69 14.69 6.16 -0.13
C ALA A 69 14.08 4.74 -0.10
N ASP A 70 13.22 4.49 0.88
CA ASP A 70 12.36 3.32 0.89
C ASP A 70 11.10 3.62 0.07
N LEU A 71 11.04 3.07 -1.13
CA LEU A 71 9.96 3.17 -2.09
C LEU A 71 9.31 1.80 -2.30
N THR A 72 9.46 0.90 -1.33
CA THR A 72 8.86 -0.43 -1.39
C THR A 72 7.34 -0.29 -1.59
N ARG A 73 6.80 -0.98 -2.60
CA ARG A 73 5.36 -0.97 -2.93
C ARG A 73 4.77 0.41 -3.28
N VAL A 74 5.60 1.40 -3.55
CA VAL A 74 5.13 2.73 -3.95
C VAL A 74 4.29 2.67 -5.23
N GLN A 75 3.24 3.48 -5.31
CA GLN A 75 2.46 3.68 -6.52
C GLN A 75 3.07 4.85 -7.31
N MET A 76 3.69 4.55 -8.44
CA MET A 76 4.33 5.53 -9.33
C MET A 76 3.91 5.32 -10.80
N THR A 77 2.70 4.84 -11.02
CA THR A 77 2.16 4.65 -12.38
C THR A 77 2.10 6.00 -13.11
N SER A 78 2.67 6.06 -14.31
CA SER A 78 2.74 7.27 -15.15
C SER A 78 3.48 8.45 -14.50
N THR A 79 4.29 8.23 -13.48
CA THR A 79 5.10 9.26 -12.81
C THR A 79 6.22 9.74 -13.71
N THR A 80 6.55 11.03 -13.67
CA THR A 80 7.69 11.61 -14.36
C THR A 80 8.91 11.62 -13.44
N LEU A 81 9.93 10.84 -13.78
CA LEU A 81 11.20 10.69 -13.04
C LEU A 81 12.41 11.04 -13.91
N THR A 82 12.22 11.87 -14.93
CA THR A 82 13.30 12.26 -15.85
C THR A 82 14.45 12.89 -15.07
N GLY A 83 15.65 12.31 -15.19
CA GLY A 83 16.86 12.80 -14.50
C GLY A 83 16.84 12.65 -12.98
N ALA A 84 15.86 11.99 -12.38
CA ALA A 84 15.80 11.75 -10.94
C ALA A 84 16.91 10.81 -10.46
N SER A 85 17.35 10.98 -9.21
CA SER A 85 18.29 10.08 -8.55
C SER A 85 17.53 9.10 -7.67
N LEU A 86 17.57 7.81 -8.01
CA LEU A 86 17.05 6.69 -7.22
C LEU A 86 18.20 5.72 -6.82
N ALA A 87 19.42 6.25 -6.74
CA ALA A 87 20.59 5.42 -6.43
C ALA A 87 20.44 4.72 -5.07
N GLY A 88 20.53 3.40 -5.05
CA GLY A 88 20.38 2.59 -3.83
C GLY A 88 18.98 2.60 -3.22
N ALA A 89 17.97 3.14 -3.90
CA ALA A 89 16.59 3.15 -3.40
C ALA A 89 16.00 1.72 -3.35
N GLN A 90 15.13 1.46 -2.38
CA GLN A 90 14.36 0.24 -2.28
C GLN A 90 13.06 0.43 -3.08
N LEU A 91 12.93 -0.27 -4.20
CA LEU A 91 11.79 -0.19 -5.12
C LEU A 91 11.15 -1.58 -5.32
N ASP A 92 11.36 -2.47 -4.34
CA ASP A 92 10.77 -3.81 -4.41
C ASP A 92 9.24 -3.69 -4.48
N TRP A 93 8.63 -4.38 -5.44
CA TRP A 93 7.18 -4.33 -5.68
C TRP A 93 6.61 -2.98 -6.11
N ALA A 94 7.46 -1.99 -6.43
CA ALA A 94 7.01 -0.67 -6.87
C ALA A 94 6.22 -0.75 -8.17
N LYS A 95 5.18 0.07 -8.30
CA LYS A 95 4.37 0.20 -9.52
C LYS A 95 4.86 1.37 -10.36
N LEU A 96 5.72 1.11 -11.32
CA LEU A 96 6.32 2.07 -12.24
C LEU A 96 5.80 1.91 -13.68
N SER A 97 4.65 1.24 -13.87
CA SER A 97 4.12 1.04 -15.20
C SER A 97 3.86 2.37 -15.90
N THR A 98 4.28 2.48 -17.16
CA THR A 98 4.21 3.70 -17.97
C THR A 98 4.97 4.91 -17.41
N ALA A 99 5.78 4.76 -16.36
CA ALA A 99 6.60 5.85 -15.81
C ALA A 99 7.67 6.32 -16.80
N THR A 100 8.07 7.59 -16.69
CA THR A 100 9.13 8.19 -17.51
C THR A 100 10.40 8.35 -16.69
N LEU A 101 11.36 7.44 -16.90
CA LEU A 101 12.65 7.35 -16.18
C LEU A 101 13.84 7.75 -17.09
N ILE A 102 13.62 8.64 -18.04
CA ILE A 102 14.65 9.05 -19.01
C ILE A 102 15.85 9.66 -18.26
N GLY A 103 17.04 9.07 -18.45
CA GLY A 103 18.27 9.54 -17.85
C GLY A 103 18.31 9.50 -16.31
N SER A 104 17.39 8.78 -15.67
CA SER A 104 17.39 8.61 -14.21
C SER A 104 18.55 7.74 -13.75
N ASN A 105 18.99 7.95 -12.51
CA ASN A 105 20.03 7.14 -11.87
C ASN A 105 19.38 6.12 -10.92
N LEU A 106 19.38 4.84 -11.30
CA LEU A 106 18.89 3.70 -10.51
C LEU A 106 20.06 2.79 -10.09
N ALA A 107 21.29 3.32 -10.05
CA ALA A 107 22.46 2.51 -9.70
C ALA A 107 22.31 1.90 -8.31
N GLY A 108 22.45 0.56 -8.22
CA GLY A 108 22.29 -0.20 -6.98
C GLY A 108 20.87 -0.26 -6.42
N ALA A 109 19.86 0.19 -7.16
CA ALA A 109 18.47 0.13 -6.69
C ALA A 109 17.97 -1.32 -6.59
N ALA A 110 17.19 -1.63 -5.55
CA ALA A 110 16.44 -2.87 -5.44
C ALA A 110 15.11 -2.71 -6.19
N LEU A 111 14.88 -3.52 -7.22
CA LEU A 111 13.71 -3.47 -8.10
C LEU A 111 13.06 -4.85 -8.23
N THR A 112 13.21 -5.68 -7.19
CA THR A 112 12.69 -7.05 -7.19
C THR A 112 11.17 -7.01 -7.29
N TYR A 113 10.63 -7.72 -8.29
CA TYR A 113 9.18 -7.73 -8.60
C TYR A 113 8.56 -6.36 -8.94
N ALA A 114 9.36 -5.33 -9.23
CA ALA A 114 8.82 -4.04 -9.66
C ALA A 114 8.09 -4.16 -11.02
N ASP A 115 6.94 -3.52 -11.15
CA ASP A 115 6.24 -3.38 -12.43
C ASP A 115 6.74 -2.13 -13.16
N MET A 116 7.64 -2.33 -14.11
CA MET A 116 8.14 -1.31 -15.04
C MET A 116 7.59 -1.52 -16.46
N SER A 117 6.47 -2.21 -16.59
CA SER A 117 5.86 -2.46 -17.90
C SER A 117 5.58 -1.14 -18.63
N ARG A 118 5.94 -1.05 -19.91
CA ARG A 118 5.82 0.14 -20.75
C ARG A 118 6.54 1.39 -20.22
N ALA A 119 7.38 1.28 -19.19
CA ALA A 119 8.17 2.41 -18.69
C ALA A 119 9.21 2.86 -19.74
N ASN A 120 9.56 4.14 -19.71
CA ASN A 120 10.60 4.68 -20.57
C ASN A 120 11.91 4.90 -19.76
N LEU A 121 12.84 3.96 -19.87
CA LEU A 121 14.15 3.99 -19.21
C LEU A 121 15.27 4.45 -20.15
N THR A 122 14.95 5.16 -21.25
CA THR A 122 15.96 5.61 -22.19
C THR A 122 17.10 6.40 -21.49
N GLY A 123 18.33 5.92 -21.62
CA GLY A 123 19.52 6.53 -21.01
C GLY A 123 19.62 6.39 -19.49
N ALA A 124 18.76 5.61 -18.85
CA ALA A 124 18.83 5.37 -17.39
C ALA A 124 20.09 4.56 -17.00
N ASP A 125 20.58 4.80 -15.80
CA ASP A 125 21.67 4.04 -15.20
C ASP A 125 21.12 2.99 -14.22
N LEU A 126 21.20 1.72 -14.58
CA LEU A 126 20.81 0.57 -13.76
C LEU A 126 22.03 -0.18 -13.23
N THR A 127 23.22 0.41 -13.24
CA THR A 127 24.46 -0.24 -12.78
C THR A 127 24.27 -0.85 -11.39
N GLY A 128 24.49 -2.16 -11.26
CA GLY A 128 24.34 -2.89 -9.99
C GLY A 128 22.92 -3.07 -9.47
N ALA A 129 21.90 -2.69 -10.22
CA ALA A 129 20.50 -2.84 -9.79
C ALA A 129 20.07 -4.31 -9.74
N ALA A 130 19.14 -4.65 -8.84
CA ALA A 130 18.53 -5.97 -8.70
C ALA A 130 17.14 -6.00 -9.37
N LEU A 131 16.97 -6.83 -10.40
CA LEU A 131 15.73 -6.91 -11.20
C LEU A 131 15.02 -8.27 -11.10
N ALA A 132 15.31 -9.08 -10.07
CA ALA A 132 14.69 -10.39 -9.95
C ALA A 132 13.16 -10.29 -9.99
N GLY A 133 12.50 -11.04 -10.89
CA GLY A 133 11.05 -11.02 -11.07
C GLY A 133 10.44 -9.71 -11.61
N ALA A 134 11.25 -8.69 -11.91
CA ALA A 134 10.74 -7.41 -12.42
C ALA A 134 10.05 -7.56 -13.79
N ASP A 135 9.00 -6.78 -14.02
CA ASP A 135 8.29 -6.74 -15.30
C ASP A 135 8.72 -5.52 -16.14
N LEU A 136 9.53 -5.75 -17.19
CA LEU A 136 9.94 -4.75 -18.16
C LEU A 136 9.23 -4.95 -19.51
N THR A 137 8.10 -5.65 -19.55
CA THR A 137 7.36 -5.91 -20.79
C THR A 137 7.03 -4.59 -21.49
N SER A 138 7.43 -4.50 -22.76
CA SER A 138 7.26 -3.29 -23.60
C SER A 138 7.97 -2.02 -23.07
N ALA A 139 8.87 -2.12 -22.10
CA ALA A 139 9.68 -1.00 -21.64
C ALA A 139 10.65 -0.51 -22.75
N ARG A 140 10.96 0.78 -22.75
CA ARG A 140 11.98 1.36 -23.65
C ARG A 140 13.32 1.35 -22.93
N LEU A 141 14.28 0.60 -23.46
CA LEU A 141 15.58 0.34 -22.84
C LEU A 141 16.75 0.87 -23.66
N THR A 142 16.52 1.88 -24.52
CA THR A 142 17.57 2.46 -25.37
C THR A 142 18.64 3.14 -24.52
N SER A 143 19.92 2.81 -24.75
CA SER A 143 21.08 3.42 -24.07
C SER A 143 21.08 3.27 -22.54
N VAL A 144 20.40 2.26 -21.98
CA VAL A 144 20.45 1.93 -20.56
C VAL A 144 21.81 1.37 -20.19
N ARG A 145 22.35 1.73 -19.04
CA ARG A 145 23.57 1.16 -18.48
C ARG A 145 23.22 -0.06 -17.61
N TRP A 146 23.86 -1.22 -17.92
CA TRP A 146 23.51 -2.53 -17.36
C TRP A 146 24.64 -3.17 -16.53
N GLU A 147 25.74 -2.47 -16.28
CA GLU A 147 26.89 -3.07 -15.64
C GLU A 147 26.55 -3.61 -14.23
N GLY A 148 26.82 -4.89 -13.99
CA GLY A 148 26.58 -5.51 -12.67
C GLY A 148 25.11 -5.70 -12.30
N VAL A 149 24.16 -5.51 -13.23
CA VAL A 149 22.74 -5.80 -12.99
C VAL A 149 22.54 -7.28 -12.71
N THR A 150 21.69 -7.60 -11.73
CA THR A 150 21.25 -8.97 -11.46
C THR A 150 19.79 -9.15 -11.87
N ALA A 151 19.47 -10.28 -12.49
CA ALA A 151 18.12 -10.65 -12.91
C ALA A 151 17.94 -12.16 -12.76
N ASP A 152 16.71 -12.63 -12.82
CA ASP A 152 16.39 -14.06 -12.77
C ASP A 152 15.55 -14.50 -13.98
N THR A 153 15.10 -15.76 -13.96
CA THR A 153 14.27 -16.33 -15.03
C THR A 153 12.85 -15.78 -15.04
N ASP A 154 12.39 -15.18 -13.95
CA ASP A 154 11.05 -14.59 -13.81
C ASP A 154 11.02 -13.13 -14.27
N THR A 155 12.20 -12.52 -14.47
CA THR A 155 12.32 -11.17 -15.03
C THR A 155 11.79 -11.13 -16.45
N LYS A 156 10.78 -10.30 -16.70
CA LYS A 156 10.15 -10.18 -18.02
C LYS A 156 10.76 -9.06 -18.81
N TRP A 157 11.32 -9.39 -19.96
CA TRP A 157 11.98 -8.46 -20.86
C TRP A 157 11.06 -8.04 -22.02
N PRO A 158 11.31 -6.85 -22.62
CA PRO A 158 10.60 -6.46 -23.84
C PRO A 158 10.80 -7.47 -24.97
N ALA A 159 9.79 -7.64 -25.82
CA ALA A 159 9.88 -8.55 -26.95
C ALA A 159 11.08 -8.20 -27.87
N GLY A 160 11.91 -9.19 -28.17
CA GLY A 160 13.10 -9.02 -29.00
C GLY A 160 14.30 -8.39 -28.29
N PHE A 161 14.22 -8.09 -27.00
CA PHE A 161 15.36 -7.61 -26.23
C PHE A 161 16.47 -8.66 -26.21
N ARG A 162 17.69 -8.25 -26.56
CA ARG A 162 18.88 -9.11 -26.54
C ARG A 162 20.02 -8.37 -25.88
N PHE A 163 20.69 -9.01 -24.94
CA PHE A 163 21.95 -8.52 -24.39
C PHE A 163 23.04 -8.65 -25.46
N THR A 164 23.52 -7.53 -25.98
CA THR A 164 24.66 -7.52 -26.89
C THR A 164 25.88 -6.95 -26.18
N PRO A 165 27.04 -7.65 -26.13
CA PRO A 165 28.27 -7.04 -25.65
C PRO A 165 28.61 -5.79 -26.45
N PRO A 166 29.09 -4.68 -25.84
CA PRO A 166 29.97 -4.61 -24.67
C PRO A 166 29.34 -4.04 -23.39
N TRP A 167 28.03 -4.12 -23.21
CA TRP A 167 27.31 -3.48 -22.10
C TRP A 167 27.23 -4.42 -20.90
N GLY A 168 28.35 -4.64 -20.18
CA GLY A 168 28.41 -5.33 -18.87
C GLY A 168 27.73 -6.71 -18.78
N SER A 169 28.25 -7.58 -17.94
CA SER A 169 27.63 -8.88 -17.67
C SER A 169 26.40 -8.68 -16.79
N ILE A 170 25.20 -8.94 -17.31
CA ILE A 170 24.08 -9.23 -16.42
C ILE A 170 24.33 -10.59 -15.81
N THR A 171 24.49 -10.65 -14.51
CA THR A 171 24.53 -11.91 -13.81
C THR A 171 23.10 -12.42 -13.72
N VAL A 172 22.73 -13.35 -14.63
CA VAL A 172 21.50 -14.11 -14.40
C VAL A 172 21.79 -15.00 -13.21
N VAL A 173 21.36 -14.59 -12.04
CA VAL A 173 21.33 -15.48 -10.88
C VAL A 173 20.34 -16.57 -11.27
N ALA A 174 20.79 -17.81 -11.38
CA ALA A 174 19.84 -18.91 -11.49
C ALA A 174 18.84 -18.70 -10.36
N ALA A 175 17.56 -18.55 -10.70
CA ALA A 175 16.52 -18.50 -9.68
C ALA A 175 16.87 -19.62 -8.68
N PRO A 176 16.82 -19.35 -7.36
CA PRO A 176 16.91 -20.44 -6.41
C PRO A 176 15.97 -21.50 -6.94
N ILE A 177 16.50 -22.74 -7.18
CA ILE A 177 15.77 -23.85 -7.81
C ILE A 177 14.32 -23.70 -7.37
N PRO A 178 13.35 -23.39 -8.27
CA PRO A 178 12.01 -23.10 -7.83
C PRO A 178 11.63 -24.27 -6.92
N PRO A 179 11.22 -24.03 -5.69
CA PRO A 179 10.73 -25.13 -4.84
C PRO A 179 9.75 -25.88 -5.73
N ALA A 180 9.83 -27.21 -5.73
CA ALA A 180 9.01 -28.09 -6.57
C ALA A 180 7.65 -27.45 -6.78
N PRO A 181 7.10 -27.39 -8.02
CA PRO A 181 6.01 -26.47 -8.35
C PRO A 181 5.00 -26.46 -7.23
N CYS A 182 4.83 -25.28 -6.59
CA CYS A 182 3.93 -25.15 -5.45
C CYS A 182 2.55 -25.61 -5.93
N VAL A 183 2.11 -26.75 -5.47
CA VAL A 183 0.73 -27.18 -5.64
C VAL A 183 -0.01 -26.62 -4.44
N PRO A 184 -0.82 -25.57 -4.61
CA PRO A 184 -1.55 -24.97 -3.51
C PRO A 184 -2.47 -25.99 -2.86
N ALA A 185 -2.32 -26.19 -1.55
CA ALA A 185 -3.11 -27.08 -0.72
C ALA A 185 -2.97 -26.64 0.75
N ALA A 186 -3.74 -27.25 1.64
CA ALA A 186 -3.59 -27.00 3.07
C ALA A 186 -2.21 -27.44 3.59
N SER A 187 -1.70 -26.70 4.56
CA SER A 187 -0.44 -26.97 5.29
C SER A 187 0.81 -27.11 4.40
N VAL A 188 0.84 -26.40 3.25
CA VAL A 188 2.02 -26.34 2.39
C VAL A 188 2.91 -25.13 2.73
N SER A 189 4.19 -25.22 2.38
CA SER A 189 5.11 -24.09 2.45
C SER A 189 5.58 -23.73 1.04
N CYS A 190 5.16 -22.57 0.55
CA CYS A 190 5.45 -22.08 -0.78
C CYS A 190 5.92 -20.61 -0.74
N PRO A 191 7.01 -20.29 -0.05
CA PRO A 191 7.50 -18.94 0.04
C PRO A 191 7.87 -18.42 -1.36
N ALA A 192 7.56 -17.15 -1.62
CA ALA A 192 7.81 -16.47 -2.88
C ALA A 192 7.21 -17.17 -4.13
N ALA A 193 6.22 -18.07 -3.96
CA ALA A 193 5.58 -18.73 -5.09
C ALA A 193 4.89 -17.73 -6.01
N ASN A 194 5.03 -17.90 -7.33
CA ASN A 194 4.31 -17.08 -8.30
C ASN A 194 2.98 -17.75 -8.68
N LEU A 195 1.91 -17.25 -8.08
CA LEU A 195 0.52 -17.69 -8.29
C LEU A 195 -0.33 -16.56 -8.90
N LYS A 196 0.32 -15.64 -9.64
CA LYS A 196 -0.35 -14.54 -10.33
C LYS A 196 -1.46 -15.04 -11.24
N GLY A 197 -2.68 -14.52 -11.08
CA GLY A 197 -3.85 -14.89 -11.87
C GLY A 197 -4.30 -16.34 -11.71
N ALA A 198 -3.81 -17.06 -10.70
CA ALA A 198 -4.18 -18.45 -10.46
C ALA A 198 -5.67 -18.58 -10.13
N SER A 199 -6.30 -19.66 -10.66
CA SER A 199 -7.69 -20.00 -10.34
C SER A 199 -7.72 -20.89 -9.10
N LEU A 200 -7.93 -20.29 -7.93
CA LEU A 200 -7.86 -20.93 -6.62
C LEU A 200 -9.20 -20.82 -5.86
N ALA A 201 -10.31 -20.62 -6.58
CA ALA A 201 -11.62 -20.50 -5.96
C ALA A 201 -12.01 -21.77 -5.20
N GLY A 202 -12.43 -21.61 -3.93
CA GLY A 202 -12.86 -22.71 -3.07
C GLY A 202 -11.73 -23.64 -2.60
N ILE A 203 -10.47 -23.30 -2.89
CA ILE A 203 -9.32 -24.12 -2.44
C ILE A 203 -9.14 -24.01 -0.93
N ASP A 204 -8.61 -25.07 -0.33
CA ASP A 204 -8.14 -25.07 1.05
C ASP A 204 -6.62 -24.79 1.07
N LEU A 205 -6.25 -23.65 1.63
CA LEU A 205 -4.87 -23.19 1.87
C LEU A 205 -4.63 -22.98 3.39
N SER A 206 -5.48 -23.53 4.23
CA SER A 206 -5.33 -23.37 5.68
C SER A 206 -3.95 -23.85 6.17
N ASP A 207 -3.44 -23.19 7.21
CA ASP A 207 -2.16 -23.47 7.83
C ASP A 207 -0.93 -23.43 6.88
N SER A 208 -1.08 -22.84 5.69
CA SER A 208 -0.03 -22.78 4.66
C SER A 208 0.86 -21.56 4.81
N ALA A 209 2.10 -21.63 4.32
CA ALA A 209 3.03 -20.51 4.34
C ALA A 209 3.29 -20.01 2.91
N PHE A 210 2.86 -18.78 2.61
CA PHE A 210 3.02 -18.07 1.35
C PHE A 210 3.76 -16.73 1.52
N VAL A 211 4.76 -16.74 2.39
CA VAL A 211 5.56 -15.53 2.68
C VAL A 211 6.15 -14.96 1.39
N GLY A 212 5.89 -13.69 1.10
CA GLY A 212 6.38 -13.01 -0.10
C GLY A 212 5.83 -13.56 -1.43
N ALA A 213 4.83 -14.44 -1.42
CA ALA A 213 4.29 -15.03 -2.64
C ALA A 213 3.44 -14.03 -3.45
N VAL A 214 3.34 -14.27 -4.76
CA VAL A 214 2.61 -13.43 -5.71
C VAL A 214 1.25 -14.05 -6.00
N PHE A 215 0.18 -13.44 -5.52
CA PHE A 215 -1.21 -13.78 -5.78
C PHE A 215 -1.96 -12.66 -6.53
N SER A 216 -1.23 -11.71 -7.13
CA SER A 216 -1.89 -10.62 -7.84
C SER A 216 -2.83 -11.15 -8.92
N LEU A 217 -4.05 -10.59 -9.02
CA LEU A 217 -5.10 -11.02 -9.94
C LEU A 217 -5.60 -12.46 -9.70
N ALA A 218 -5.19 -13.14 -8.63
CA ALA A 218 -5.63 -14.51 -8.36
C ALA A 218 -7.11 -14.55 -7.95
N ASP A 219 -7.80 -15.61 -8.35
CA ASP A 219 -9.16 -15.90 -7.92
C ASP A 219 -9.13 -16.81 -6.69
N LEU A 220 -9.30 -16.22 -5.52
CA LEU A 220 -9.36 -16.88 -4.20
C LEU A 220 -10.77 -16.87 -3.61
N ARG A 221 -11.80 -16.69 -4.44
CA ARG A 221 -13.19 -16.65 -3.95
C ARG A 221 -13.55 -17.90 -3.17
N SER A 222 -14.10 -17.70 -1.97
CA SER A 222 -14.51 -18.79 -1.09
C SER A 222 -13.39 -19.77 -0.72
N ALA A 223 -12.13 -19.38 -0.92
CA ALA A 223 -10.97 -20.15 -0.45
C ALA A 223 -10.92 -20.17 1.10
N THR A 224 -10.36 -21.23 1.65
CA THR A 224 -10.05 -21.32 3.09
C THR A 224 -8.56 -20.98 3.29
N LEU A 225 -8.29 -19.85 3.97
CA LEU A 225 -6.96 -19.34 4.24
C LEU A 225 -6.68 -19.29 5.76
N ASP A 226 -7.48 -20.01 6.55
CA ASP A 226 -7.43 -19.89 8.00
C ASP A 226 -6.04 -20.25 8.53
N ARG A 227 -5.50 -19.38 9.39
CA ARG A 227 -4.16 -19.49 9.99
C ARG A 227 -3.00 -19.56 8.97
N ALA A 228 -3.28 -19.30 7.68
CA ALA A 228 -2.22 -19.25 6.67
C ALA A 228 -1.34 -18.00 6.84
N ASN A 229 -0.09 -18.11 6.43
CA ASN A 229 0.87 -17.03 6.49
C ASN A 229 1.10 -16.41 5.09
N PHE A 230 0.52 -15.23 4.87
CA PHE A 230 0.68 -14.39 3.68
C PHE A 230 1.51 -13.14 3.96
N SER A 231 2.38 -13.17 5.00
CA SER A 231 3.21 -12.01 5.28
C SER A 231 4.02 -11.60 4.05
N ASP A 232 4.08 -10.29 3.79
CA ASP A 232 4.75 -9.70 2.63
C ASP A 232 4.26 -10.19 1.25
N ALA A 233 3.16 -10.95 1.18
CA ALA A 233 2.62 -11.44 -0.07
C ALA A 233 1.97 -10.33 -0.90
N ASN A 234 2.03 -10.45 -2.22
CA ASN A 234 1.36 -9.55 -3.15
C ASN A 234 0.01 -10.14 -3.59
N LEU A 235 -1.09 -9.60 -3.05
CA LEU A 235 -2.47 -9.93 -3.40
C LEU A 235 -3.16 -8.77 -4.14
N TRP A 236 -2.40 -7.90 -4.83
CA TRP A 236 -2.95 -6.79 -5.59
C TRP A 236 -4.05 -7.27 -6.55
N ASP A 237 -5.22 -6.60 -6.52
CA ASP A 237 -6.40 -6.92 -7.35
C ASP A 237 -6.80 -8.42 -7.29
N ALA A 238 -6.44 -9.12 -6.20
CA ALA A 238 -6.86 -10.49 -5.98
C ALA A 238 -8.34 -10.52 -5.56
N ASN A 239 -9.04 -11.57 -5.94
CA ASN A 239 -10.44 -11.76 -5.57
C ASN A 239 -10.56 -12.73 -4.41
N LEU A 240 -10.71 -12.20 -3.18
CA LEU A 240 -10.94 -12.97 -1.96
C LEU A 240 -12.42 -12.94 -1.51
N GLY A 241 -13.34 -12.64 -2.41
CA GLY A 241 -14.75 -12.57 -2.08
C GLY A 241 -15.25 -13.83 -1.38
N ARG A 242 -15.80 -13.71 -0.15
CA ARG A 242 -16.26 -14.82 0.71
C ARG A 242 -15.15 -15.81 1.13
N ALA A 243 -13.89 -15.48 1.00
CA ALA A 243 -12.82 -16.30 1.55
C ALA A 243 -12.88 -16.31 3.08
N SER A 244 -12.46 -17.41 3.70
CA SER A 244 -12.18 -17.50 5.13
C SER A 244 -10.68 -17.31 5.36
N ALA A 245 -10.30 -16.33 6.14
CA ALA A 245 -8.92 -15.99 6.48
C ALA A 245 -8.78 -15.74 8.00
N SER A 246 -9.55 -16.50 8.79
CA SER A 246 -9.54 -16.36 10.25
C SER A 246 -8.16 -16.67 10.82
N ALA A 247 -7.67 -15.78 11.68
CA ALA A 247 -6.35 -15.84 12.29
C ALA A 247 -5.18 -15.98 11.29
N ALA A 248 -5.37 -15.63 10.01
CA ALA A 248 -4.31 -15.61 9.01
C ALA A 248 -3.40 -14.40 9.20
N ASN A 249 -2.14 -14.54 8.79
CA ASN A 249 -1.14 -13.48 8.87
C ASN A 249 -0.92 -12.82 7.51
N PHE A 250 -1.30 -11.55 7.40
CA PHE A 250 -1.09 -10.67 6.24
C PHE A 250 -0.17 -9.49 6.58
N THR A 251 0.69 -9.63 7.58
CA THR A 251 1.62 -8.56 7.96
C THR A 251 2.39 -8.08 6.74
N GLY A 252 2.37 -6.77 6.46
CA GLY A 252 3.05 -6.17 5.32
C GLY A 252 2.54 -6.62 3.94
N ALA A 253 1.46 -7.41 3.84
CA ALA A 253 0.94 -7.85 2.55
C ALA A 253 0.30 -6.70 1.76
N SER A 254 0.38 -6.76 0.42
CA SER A 254 -0.35 -5.86 -0.47
C SER A 254 -1.68 -6.48 -0.87
N LEU A 255 -2.77 -5.94 -0.34
CA LEU A 255 -4.15 -6.25 -0.71
C LEU A 255 -4.80 -5.09 -1.51
N HIS A 256 -3.98 -4.18 -2.02
CA HIS A 256 -4.44 -3.00 -2.74
C HIS A 256 -5.40 -3.37 -3.89
N GLU A 257 -6.52 -2.66 -4.01
CA GLU A 257 -7.58 -2.94 -4.99
C GLU A 257 -8.21 -4.36 -4.88
N ALA A 258 -7.86 -5.16 -3.87
CA ALA A 258 -8.41 -6.51 -3.74
C ALA A 258 -9.92 -6.49 -3.43
N ASN A 259 -10.63 -7.50 -3.90
CA ASN A 259 -12.02 -7.72 -3.56
C ASN A 259 -12.12 -8.62 -2.33
N LEU A 260 -12.52 -8.03 -1.20
CA LEU A 260 -12.71 -8.71 0.10
C LEU A 260 -14.19 -8.79 0.50
N ARG A 261 -15.12 -8.65 -0.46
CA ARG A 261 -16.56 -8.65 -0.18
C ARG A 261 -16.97 -9.91 0.57
N LYS A 262 -17.56 -9.72 1.78
CA LYS A 262 -18.06 -10.80 2.64
C LYS A 262 -16.97 -11.80 3.05
N ALA A 263 -15.71 -11.47 2.91
CA ALA A 263 -14.62 -12.29 3.41
C ALA A 263 -14.58 -12.25 4.95
N ASP A 264 -14.10 -13.31 5.55
CA ASP A 264 -13.93 -13.44 7.01
C ASP A 264 -12.45 -13.34 7.36
N PHE A 265 -12.06 -12.25 8.00
CA PHE A 265 -10.74 -11.94 8.52
C PHE A 265 -10.76 -11.84 10.05
N THR A 266 -11.65 -12.58 10.70
CA THR A 266 -11.71 -12.62 12.17
C THR A 266 -10.34 -12.95 12.76
N ASP A 267 -9.88 -12.10 13.70
CA ASP A 267 -8.60 -12.25 14.40
C ASP A 267 -7.36 -12.32 13.46
N ALA A 268 -7.50 -11.89 12.20
CA ALA A 268 -6.38 -11.86 11.26
C ALA A 268 -5.36 -10.75 11.64
N VAL A 269 -4.08 -10.99 11.33
CA VAL A 269 -3.00 -10.02 11.52
C VAL A 269 -2.73 -9.30 10.20
N LEU A 270 -3.06 -8.01 10.13
CA LEU A 270 -2.94 -7.16 8.96
C LEU A 270 -2.00 -5.96 9.25
N VAL A 271 -1.09 -6.12 10.20
CA VAL A 271 -0.16 -5.07 10.62
C VAL A 271 0.63 -4.54 9.41
N ARG A 272 0.55 -3.22 9.17
CA ARG A 272 1.18 -2.54 8.03
C ARG A 272 0.81 -3.12 6.65
N ALA A 273 -0.31 -3.82 6.53
CA ALA A 273 -0.81 -4.26 5.24
C ALA A 273 -1.38 -3.08 4.43
N ASP A 274 -1.25 -3.15 3.10
CA ASP A 274 -1.89 -2.19 2.20
C ASP A 274 -3.26 -2.73 1.74
N LEU A 275 -4.33 -2.13 2.27
CA LEU A 275 -5.71 -2.37 1.88
C LEU A 275 -6.29 -1.16 1.12
N GLY A 276 -5.46 -0.33 0.52
CA GLY A 276 -5.92 0.82 -0.25
C GLY A 276 -6.87 0.41 -1.37
N TYR A 277 -7.96 1.18 -1.57
CA TYR A 277 -8.98 0.92 -2.60
C TYR A 277 -9.65 -0.45 -2.54
N THR A 278 -9.49 -1.23 -1.47
CA THR A 278 -10.16 -2.55 -1.32
C THR A 278 -11.67 -2.43 -1.25
N ASP A 279 -12.38 -3.44 -1.74
CA ASP A 279 -13.82 -3.61 -1.52
C ASP A 279 -14.06 -4.51 -0.30
N LEU A 280 -14.32 -3.89 0.84
CA LEU A 280 -14.59 -4.53 2.14
C LEU A 280 -16.12 -4.66 2.41
N TYR A 281 -16.98 -4.57 1.40
CA TYR A 281 -18.43 -4.65 1.58
C TYR A 281 -18.82 -5.89 2.39
N GLN A 282 -19.42 -5.69 3.58
CA GLN A 282 -19.81 -6.76 4.51
C GLN A 282 -18.66 -7.71 4.91
N ALA A 283 -17.40 -7.32 4.78
CA ALA A 283 -16.29 -8.09 5.29
C ALA A 283 -16.32 -8.12 6.83
N ASN A 284 -15.88 -9.24 7.40
CA ASN A 284 -15.74 -9.41 8.84
C ASN A 284 -14.27 -9.30 9.23
N LEU A 285 -13.93 -8.24 9.96
CA LEU A 285 -12.60 -7.96 10.51
C LEU A 285 -12.67 -7.89 12.05
N THR A 286 -13.59 -8.63 12.66
CA THR A 286 -13.73 -8.69 14.13
C THR A 286 -12.40 -9.11 14.75
N GLY A 287 -11.90 -8.30 15.69
CA GLY A 287 -10.65 -8.57 16.42
C GLY A 287 -9.39 -8.53 15.55
N ALA A 288 -9.47 -8.20 14.28
CA ALA A 288 -8.29 -8.13 13.41
C ALA A 288 -7.33 -7.01 13.84
N ASP A 289 -6.02 -7.26 13.73
CA ASP A 289 -4.99 -6.27 13.98
C ASP A 289 -4.57 -5.58 12.66
N LEU A 290 -5.03 -4.36 12.48
CA LEU A 290 -4.74 -3.48 11.35
C LEU A 290 -3.80 -2.32 11.76
N SER A 291 -3.02 -2.49 12.81
CA SER A 291 -2.13 -1.44 13.32
C SER A 291 -1.16 -0.99 12.21
N GLY A 292 -1.14 0.33 11.95
CA GLY A 292 -0.34 0.93 10.89
C GLY A 292 -0.71 0.51 9.47
N ALA A 293 -1.84 -0.18 9.25
CA ALA A 293 -2.30 -0.55 7.91
C ALA A 293 -2.83 0.66 7.13
N SER A 294 -2.77 0.58 5.80
CA SER A 294 -3.42 1.54 4.92
C SER A 294 -4.78 1.00 4.46
N LEU A 295 -5.86 1.71 4.79
CA LEU A 295 -7.20 1.50 4.25
C LEU A 295 -7.64 2.73 3.43
N ALA A 296 -6.68 3.49 2.90
CA ALA A 296 -6.98 4.70 2.15
C ALA A 296 -7.92 4.39 0.98
N TYR A 297 -9.03 5.16 0.89
CA TYR A 297 -10.07 4.99 -0.14
C TYR A 297 -10.75 3.61 -0.18
N ALA A 298 -10.57 2.77 0.84
CA ALA A 298 -11.26 1.49 0.92
C ALA A 298 -12.78 1.69 1.03
N SER A 299 -13.57 0.77 0.44
CA SER A 299 -15.03 0.78 0.45
C SER A 299 -15.56 -0.33 1.35
N GLY A 300 -15.97 0.02 2.57
CA GLY A 300 -16.37 -0.95 3.60
C GLY A 300 -17.77 -0.73 4.16
N ARG A 301 -18.76 -0.45 3.29
CA ARG A 301 -20.16 -0.37 3.76
C ARG A 301 -20.57 -1.67 4.45
N TRP A 302 -21.09 -1.56 5.70
CA TRP A 302 -21.45 -2.67 6.57
C TRP A 302 -20.28 -3.61 6.94
N ALA A 303 -19.06 -3.20 6.79
CA ALA A 303 -17.92 -3.94 7.31
C ALA A 303 -18.01 -4.07 8.84
N ASN A 304 -17.61 -5.22 9.36
CA ASN A 304 -17.56 -5.47 10.79
C ASN A 304 -16.12 -5.38 11.28
N LEU A 305 -15.81 -4.31 12.00
CA LEU A 305 -14.50 -4.02 12.61
C LEU A 305 -14.63 -4.02 14.16
N LEU A 306 -15.54 -4.84 14.70
CA LEU A 306 -15.75 -4.96 16.15
C LEU A 306 -14.42 -5.34 16.83
N GLY A 307 -13.95 -4.51 17.76
CA GLY A 307 -12.73 -4.74 18.50
C GLY A 307 -11.44 -4.76 17.68
N ALA A 308 -11.48 -4.31 16.42
CA ALA A 308 -10.30 -4.29 15.59
C ALA A 308 -9.25 -3.28 16.10
N GLY A 309 -7.97 -3.63 15.99
CA GLY A 309 -6.83 -2.74 16.22
C GLY A 309 -6.54 -1.91 14.98
N LEU A 310 -6.77 -0.61 15.02
CA LEU A 310 -6.55 0.35 13.91
C LEU A 310 -5.59 1.45 14.36
N SER A 311 -4.78 1.20 15.38
CA SER A 311 -3.86 2.22 15.90
C SER A 311 -2.86 2.64 14.81
N SER A 312 -2.73 3.97 14.62
CA SER A 312 -1.88 4.57 13.57
C SER A 312 -2.21 4.10 12.14
N ALA A 313 -3.39 3.54 11.89
CA ALA A 313 -3.83 3.17 10.55
C ALA A 313 -4.24 4.40 9.73
N SER A 314 -4.04 4.35 8.41
CA SER A 314 -4.55 5.36 7.49
C SER A 314 -5.91 4.94 6.95
N LEU A 315 -6.95 5.73 7.24
CA LEU A 315 -8.30 5.58 6.70
C LEU A 315 -8.67 6.80 5.83
N VAL A 316 -7.68 7.47 5.26
CA VAL A 316 -7.88 8.68 4.44
C VAL A 316 -8.86 8.38 3.31
N GLY A 317 -9.94 9.14 3.23
CA GLY A 317 -10.98 8.97 2.21
C GLY A 317 -11.72 7.63 2.25
N ALA A 318 -11.51 6.79 3.27
CA ALA A 318 -12.21 5.51 3.38
C ALA A 318 -13.72 5.70 3.51
N SER A 319 -14.50 4.87 2.82
CA SER A 319 -15.96 4.88 2.88
C SER A 319 -16.47 3.70 3.71
N LEU A 320 -16.81 3.97 4.97
CA LEU A 320 -17.25 2.98 5.97
C LEU A 320 -18.68 3.24 6.49
N PRO A 321 -19.67 3.63 5.66
CA PRO A 321 -21.00 3.91 6.16
C PRO A 321 -21.63 2.63 6.70
N TRP A 322 -22.30 2.74 7.88
CA TRP A 322 -22.91 1.63 8.59
C TRP A 322 -21.94 0.54 9.07
N ALA A 323 -20.63 0.80 9.05
CA ALA A 323 -19.65 -0.13 9.59
C ALA A 323 -19.79 -0.26 11.12
N SER A 324 -19.46 -1.41 11.64
CA SER A 324 -19.36 -1.67 13.08
C SER A 324 -17.92 -1.47 13.53
N LEU A 325 -17.66 -0.41 14.25
CA LEU A 325 -16.37 -0.06 14.84
C LEU A 325 -16.42 -0.10 16.39
N ASN A 326 -17.40 -0.82 16.94
CA ASN A 326 -17.55 -0.92 18.38
C ASN A 326 -16.25 -1.42 19.00
N THR A 327 -15.82 -0.76 20.09
CA THR A 327 -14.60 -1.12 20.83
C THR A 327 -13.32 -1.20 19.98
N ALA A 328 -13.32 -0.68 18.77
CA ALA A 328 -12.12 -0.60 17.95
C ALA A 328 -11.12 0.40 18.51
N ASP A 329 -9.83 0.11 18.39
CA ASP A 329 -8.76 1.03 18.74
C ASP A 329 -8.30 1.82 17.48
N LEU A 330 -8.69 3.09 17.43
CA LEU A 330 -8.35 4.06 16.38
C LEU A 330 -7.33 5.11 16.90
N THR A 331 -6.57 4.76 17.95
CA THR A 331 -5.57 5.68 18.52
C THR A 331 -4.59 6.15 17.47
N ASN A 332 -4.45 7.47 17.29
CA ASN A 332 -3.60 8.11 16.28
C ASN A 332 -3.92 7.72 14.83
N ALA A 333 -5.07 7.14 14.53
CA ALA A 333 -5.47 6.83 13.17
C ALA A 333 -5.75 8.11 12.37
N ASP A 334 -5.49 8.08 11.06
CA ASP A 334 -5.85 9.16 10.15
C ASP A 334 -7.19 8.86 9.47
N LEU A 335 -8.22 9.62 9.84
CA LEU A 335 -9.58 9.54 9.31
C LEU A 335 -9.90 10.75 8.40
N THR A 336 -8.88 11.43 7.87
CA THR A 336 -9.06 12.59 7.00
C THR A 336 -10.00 12.23 5.84
N ASN A 337 -11.09 13.01 5.68
CA ASN A 337 -12.12 12.81 4.65
C ASN A 337 -12.84 11.45 4.69
N ALA A 338 -12.73 10.66 5.76
CA ALA A 338 -13.43 9.38 5.87
C ALA A 338 -14.96 9.56 5.98
N ASP A 339 -15.73 8.67 5.32
CA ASP A 339 -17.18 8.60 5.47
C ASP A 339 -17.56 7.53 6.50
N LEU A 340 -17.93 7.98 7.69
CA LEU A 340 -18.38 7.16 8.82
C LEU A 340 -19.89 7.34 9.09
N LYS A 341 -20.67 7.77 8.09
CA LYS A 341 -22.11 7.97 8.26
C LYS A 341 -22.77 6.73 8.82
N ARG A 342 -23.51 6.89 9.93
CA ARG A 342 -24.24 5.80 10.59
C ARG A 342 -23.36 4.63 11.05
N ALA A 343 -22.05 4.79 11.10
CA ALA A 343 -21.15 3.79 11.69
C ALA A 343 -21.39 3.69 13.20
N ASN A 344 -21.12 2.54 13.77
CA ASN A 344 -21.20 2.35 15.22
C ASN A 344 -19.80 2.43 15.83
N LEU A 345 -19.53 3.50 16.57
CA LEU A 345 -18.28 3.81 17.28
C LEU A 345 -18.40 3.59 18.79
N SER A 346 -19.40 2.84 19.27
CA SER A 346 -19.63 2.67 20.72
C SER A 346 -18.42 2.01 21.39
N GLY A 347 -17.83 2.71 22.36
CA GLY A 347 -16.67 2.23 23.11
C GLY A 347 -15.36 2.24 22.33
N SER A 348 -15.30 2.77 21.11
CA SER A 348 -14.06 2.91 20.37
C SER A 348 -13.13 3.97 20.96
N VAL A 349 -11.83 3.83 20.72
CA VAL A 349 -10.79 4.75 21.17
C VAL A 349 -10.27 5.54 19.98
N LEU A 350 -10.54 6.87 19.92
CA LEU A 350 -10.07 7.76 18.86
C LEU A 350 -9.07 8.81 19.38
N THR A 351 -8.43 8.54 20.50
CA THR A 351 -7.45 9.47 21.10
C THR A 351 -6.32 9.74 20.10
N GLY A 352 -6.05 11.01 19.81
CA GLY A 352 -5.02 11.42 18.85
C GLY A 352 -5.38 11.22 17.38
N ALA A 353 -6.55 10.68 17.05
CA ALA A 353 -6.95 10.49 15.67
C ALA A 353 -7.16 11.81 14.94
N THR A 354 -6.79 11.87 13.65
CA THR A 354 -7.07 13.01 12.77
C THR A 354 -8.46 12.83 12.16
N MET A 355 -9.35 13.83 12.35
CA MET A 355 -10.75 13.77 11.92
C MET A 355 -11.10 14.85 10.88
N THR A 356 -10.11 15.48 10.25
CA THR A 356 -10.32 16.59 9.31
C THR A 356 -11.18 16.13 8.12
N GLY A 357 -12.30 16.81 7.88
CA GLY A 357 -13.22 16.47 6.79
C GLY A 357 -13.99 15.15 6.97
N ALA A 358 -13.80 14.42 8.07
CA ALA A 358 -14.54 13.18 8.30
C ALA A 358 -16.04 13.44 8.45
N THR A 359 -16.88 12.58 7.91
CA THR A 359 -18.35 12.68 7.98
C THR A 359 -18.91 11.64 8.94
N LEU A 360 -19.50 12.09 10.06
CA LEU A 360 -20.05 11.22 11.12
C LEU A 360 -21.59 11.34 11.27
N THR A 361 -22.27 11.93 10.32
CA THR A 361 -23.72 12.17 10.41
C THR A 361 -24.47 10.87 10.73
N GLY A 362 -25.15 10.85 11.88
CA GLY A 362 -25.92 9.70 12.34
C GLY A 362 -25.05 8.52 12.83
N ALA A 363 -23.75 8.69 12.98
CA ALA A 363 -22.91 7.69 13.65
C ALA A 363 -23.32 7.53 15.12
N PHE A 364 -23.15 6.33 15.66
CA PHE A 364 -23.50 6.02 17.05
C PHE A 364 -22.25 5.96 17.92
N ALA A 365 -22.33 6.53 19.12
CA ALA A 365 -21.28 6.45 20.13
C ALA A 365 -21.88 6.22 21.52
N SER A 366 -21.08 5.71 22.45
CA SER A 366 -21.44 5.56 23.85
C SER A 366 -20.60 6.46 24.74
N SER A 367 -20.91 6.51 26.03
CA SER A 367 -20.10 7.23 27.03
C SER A 367 -18.67 6.67 27.18
N ALA A 368 -18.43 5.45 26.70
CA ALA A 368 -17.10 4.82 26.70
C ALA A 368 -16.27 5.18 25.46
N THR A 369 -16.86 5.87 24.46
CA THR A 369 -16.12 6.32 23.27
C THR A 369 -15.21 7.49 23.65
N THR A 370 -13.92 7.39 23.32
CA THR A 370 -12.96 8.48 23.55
C THR A 370 -12.66 9.18 22.22
N TRP A 371 -12.67 10.51 22.26
CA TRP A 371 -12.50 11.36 21.08
C TRP A 371 -11.16 12.11 21.11
N PRO A 372 -10.66 12.58 19.96
CA PRO A 372 -9.49 13.46 19.92
C PRO A 372 -9.73 14.75 20.72
N THR A 373 -8.67 15.32 21.26
CA THR A 373 -8.75 16.58 22.01
C THR A 373 -9.36 17.69 21.15
N GLY A 374 -10.43 18.32 21.65
CA GLY A 374 -11.12 19.44 20.97
C GLY A 374 -12.14 19.00 19.90
N PHE A 375 -12.34 17.72 19.67
CA PHE A 375 -13.40 17.23 18.78
C PHE A 375 -14.77 17.30 19.46
N ASP A 376 -15.76 17.87 18.77
CA ASP A 376 -17.17 17.91 19.23
C ASP A 376 -18.02 16.88 18.46
N PRO A 377 -18.31 15.71 19.03
CA PRO A 377 -19.06 14.67 18.37
C PRO A 377 -20.52 15.08 18.07
N LEU A 378 -21.11 15.94 18.92
CA LEU A 378 -22.50 16.40 18.70
C LEU A 378 -22.57 17.35 17.51
N ALA A 379 -21.63 18.28 17.40
CA ALA A 379 -21.54 19.17 16.25
C ALA A 379 -21.28 18.40 14.95
N ALA A 380 -20.56 17.26 15.02
CA ALA A 380 -20.33 16.34 13.90
C ALA A 380 -21.55 15.47 13.56
N GLY A 381 -22.67 15.58 14.27
CA GLY A 381 -23.89 14.83 14.04
C GLY A 381 -23.88 13.40 14.59
N VAL A 382 -23.03 13.11 15.56
CA VAL A 382 -22.97 11.82 16.25
C VAL A 382 -24.16 11.68 17.20
N ILE A 383 -24.78 10.51 17.23
CA ILE A 383 -25.84 10.16 18.17
C ILE A 383 -25.21 9.46 19.37
N THR A 384 -25.28 10.09 20.54
CA THR A 384 -24.77 9.51 21.77
C THR A 384 -25.90 8.88 22.59
N TRP A 385 -25.73 7.60 22.95
CA TRP A 385 -26.61 6.97 23.92
C TRP A 385 -26.14 7.38 25.32
N LEU A 386 -26.91 8.28 25.97
CA LEU A 386 -26.86 8.39 27.42
C LEU A 386 -27.44 7.08 27.97
N GLN A 387 -26.65 6.29 28.72
CA GLN A 387 -27.19 5.20 29.50
C GLN A 387 -28.17 5.82 30.51
N THR A 388 -29.45 5.89 30.17
CA THR A 388 -30.48 5.99 31.16
C THR A 388 -30.56 4.64 31.83
N SER A 389 -29.85 4.47 32.97
CA SER A 389 -30.13 3.34 33.86
C SER A 389 -31.65 3.29 34.08
N PRO A 390 -32.32 2.17 33.86
CA PRO A 390 -33.68 2.03 34.33
C PRO A 390 -33.63 2.12 35.86
N ARG A 391 -34.39 3.08 36.42
CA ARG A 391 -34.67 3.15 37.87
C ARG A 391 -35.53 1.97 38.26
#